data_f8ff680cae7ed6c8862af305394beca0
#
_entry.id   f8ff680cae7ed6c8862af305394beca0
#
_cell.length_a   1.000
_cell.length_b   1.000
_cell.length_c   1.000
_cell.angle_alpha   90.00
_cell.angle_beta   90.00
_cell.angle_gamma   90.00
#
_symmetry.space_group_name_H-M   'P 1'
#
loop_
_entity.id
_entity.type
_entity.pdbx_description
1 polymer ?
#
loop_
_entity_poly.entity_id
_entity_poly.type
_entity_poly.pdbx_seq_one_letter_code
_entity_poly.pdbx_strand_id
1 'polypeptide(L)'
;MPKISAPNLVQQRQWRRSELLDAAASLALESGATAITVSAVAARAGLSRTSFYEYFASSSDIVAELITEELKSFSHFLEEKVANASDPDSAITSWIEGSLEYVADGRHLLAKALSALEMSGERSQAIAHAHRKMLAPLSTPLRAMGIADITQALMLIHATTDSATRRIESGVAAENEIAATCAFILAGLKALSR
;
A
#
# COMPACT_ATOMS: atom_id res chain seq x y z
N MET A 1 -41.81 -16.28 -5.86
CA MET A 1 -40.53 -15.56 -5.73
C MET A 1 -39.65 -16.34 -4.78
N PRO A 2 -38.46 -16.82 -5.15
CA PRO A 2 -37.57 -17.49 -4.21
C PRO A 2 -37.12 -16.49 -3.14
N LYS A 3 -37.29 -16.85 -1.86
CA LYS A 3 -36.75 -16.10 -0.72
C LYS A 3 -35.22 -16.26 -0.75
N ILE A 4 -34.49 -15.18 -1.09
CA ILE A 4 -33.05 -15.14 -0.97
C ILE A 4 -32.71 -15.27 0.52
N SER A 5 -31.96 -16.30 0.90
CA SER A 5 -31.56 -16.52 2.30
C SER A 5 -30.64 -15.41 2.79
N ALA A 6 -30.68 -15.07 4.07
CA ALA A 6 -29.88 -13.99 4.67
C ALA A 6 -28.36 -14.05 4.37
N PRO A 7 -27.69 -15.22 4.34
CA PRO A 7 -26.30 -15.35 3.89
C PRO A 7 -26.07 -14.86 2.46
N ASN A 8 -27.03 -15.08 1.58
CA ASN A 8 -26.96 -14.67 0.16
C ASN A 8 -27.05 -13.12 0.02
N LEU A 9 -27.83 -12.43 0.87
CA LEU A 9 -27.93 -10.97 0.86
C LEU A 9 -26.62 -10.30 1.31
N VAL A 10 -25.97 -10.84 2.32
CA VAL A 10 -24.67 -10.32 2.80
C VAL A 10 -23.59 -10.51 1.73
N GLN A 11 -23.51 -11.68 1.14
CA GLN A 11 -22.57 -11.99 0.06
C GLN A 11 -22.81 -11.10 -1.16
N GLN A 12 -24.08 -10.91 -1.55
CA GLN A 12 -24.45 -10.03 -2.66
C GLN A 12 -24.09 -8.58 -2.39
N ARG A 13 -24.24 -8.10 -1.14
CA ARG A 13 -23.82 -6.75 -0.75
C ARG A 13 -22.31 -6.58 -0.82
N GLN A 14 -21.56 -7.55 -0.31
CA GLN A 14 -20.09 -7.55 -0.38
C GLN A 14 -19.62 -7.57 -1.83
N TRP A 15 -20.19 -8.42 -2.67
CA TRP A 15 -19.86 -8.50 -4.08
C TRP A 15 -20.10 -7.17 -4.81
N ARG A 16 -21.26 -6.51 -4.61
CA ARG A 16 -21.55 -5.20 -5.22
C ARG A 16 -20.60 -4.12 -4.73
N ARG A 17 -20.18 -4.19 -3.47
CA ARG A 17 -19.19 -3.26 -2.92
C ARG A 17 -17.82 -3.45 -3.57
N SER A 18 -17.40 -4.70 -3.78
CA SER A 18 -16.18 -5.03 -4.52
C SER A 18 -16.23 -4.50 -5.96
N GLU A 19 -17.33 -4.71 -6.69
CA GLU A 19 -17.51 -4.18 -8.06
C GLU A 19 -17.34 -2.65 -8.14
N LEU A 20 -17.80 -1.92 -7.13
CA LEU A 20 -17.61 -0.46 -7.05
C LEU A 20 -16.15 -0.10 -6.80
N LEU A 21 -15.43 -0.83 -5.94
CA LEU A 21 -14.00 -0.64 -5.69
C LEU A 21 -13.18 -0.95 -6.94
N ASP A 22 -13.46 -2.06 -7.62
CA ASP A 22 -12.78 -2.46 -8.86
C ASP A 22 -13.01 -1.43 -9.99
N ALA A 23 -14.24 -0.91 -10.10
CA ALA A 23 -14.57 0.15 -11.04
C ALA A 23 -13.80 1.45 -10.75
N ALA A 24 -13.67 1.81 -9.47
CA ALA A 24 -12.93 3.00 -9.06
C ALA A 24 -11.41 2.83 -9.28
N ALA A 25 -10.86 1.65 -8.97
CA ALA A 25 -9.46 1.32 -9.23
C ALA A 25 -9.12 1.40 -10.73
N SER A 26 -9.97 0.81 -11.58
CA SER A 26 -9.81 0.88 -13.04
C SER A 26 -9.82 2.32 -13.56
N LEU A 27 -10.75 3.15 -13.06
CA LEU A 27 -10.81 4.58 -13.43
C LEU A 27 -9.55 5.34 -13.00
N ALA A 28 -9.02 5.05 -11.80
CA ALA A 28 -7.79 5.66 -11.31
C ALA A 28 -6.59 5.34 -12.21
N LEU A 29 -6.45 4.08 -12.61
CA LEU A 29 -5.34 3.62 -13.44
C LEU A 29 -5.44 4.12 -14.89
N GLU A 30 -6.66 4.16 -15.46
CA GLU A 30 -6.89 4.56 -16.84
C GLU A 30 -6.83 6.08 -17.05
N SER A 31 -7.35 6.85 -16.10
CA SER A 31 -7.63 8.29 -16.28
C SER A 31 -7.21 9.18 -15.11
N GLY A 32 -6.52 8.59 -14.11
CA GLY A 32 -6.11 9.28 -12.90
C GLY A 32 -7.22 9.40 -11.86
N ALA A 33 -6.82 9.74 -10.64
CA ALA A 33 -7.72 9.76 -9.49
C ALA A 33 -8.88 10.77 -9.60
N THR A 34 -8.70 11.86 -10.35
CA THR A 34 -9.74 12.87 -10.60
C THR A 34 -10.92 12.33 -11.42
N ALA A 35 -10.74 11.22 -12.15
CA ALA A 35 -11.81 10.54 -12.86
C ALA A 35 -12.78 9.78 -11.93
N ILE A 36 -12.41 9.55 -10.67
CA ILE A 36 -13.24 8.86 -9.69
C ILE A 36 -14.37 9.78 -9.23
N THR A 37 -15.47 9.77 -9.94
CA THR A 37 -16.69 10.45 -9.58
C THR A 37 -17.81 9.43 -9.30
N VAL A 38 -18.79 9.79 -8.47
CA VAL A 38 -19.94 8.91 -8.19
C VAL A 38 -20.61 8.43 -9.48
N SER A 39 -20.78 9.33 -10.48
CA SER A 39 -21.36 8.98 -11.77
C SER A 39 -20.52 8.00 -12.57
N ALA A 40 -19.20 8.22 -12.64
CA ALA A 40 -18.30 7.37 -13.43
C ALA A 40 -18.16 5.98 -12.81
N VAL A 41 -18.00 5.91 -11.48
CA VAL A 41 -17.88 4.64 -10.74
C VAL A 41 -19.18 3.84 -10.86
N ALA A 42 -20.34 4.46 -10.57
CA ALA A 42 -21.62 3.78 -10.68
C ALA A 42 -21.88 3.25 -12.11
N ALA A 43 -21.64 4.08 -13.13
CA ALA A 43 -21.79 3.66 -14.52
C ALA A 43 -20.87 2.49 -14.90
N ARG A 44 -19.60 2.54 -14.49
CA ARG A 44 -18.61 1.47 -14.74
C ARG A 44 -19.01 0.15 -14.05
N ALA A 45 -19.54 0.21 -12.83
CA ALA A 45 -20.05 -0.94 -12.08
C ALA A 45 -21.45 -1.42 -12.54
N GLY A 46 -22.06 -0.79 -13.53
CA GLY A 46 -23.41 -1.11 -13.98
C GLY A 46 -24.52 -0.82 -12.95
N LEU A 47 -24.27 0.16 -12.08
CA LEU A 47 -25.19 0.56 -11.01
C LEU A 47 -25.73 1.97 -11.21
N SER A 48 -26.87 2.27 -10.54
CA SER A 48 -27.36 3.65 -10.47
C SER A 48 -26.54 4.46 -9.44
N ARG A 49 -26.57 5.82 -9.59
CA ARG A 49 -26.00 6.70 -8.56
C ARG A 49 -26.63 6.50 -7.18
N THR A 50 -27.92 6.21 -7.15
CA THR A 50 -28.64 5.91 -5.89
C THR A 50 -28.07 4.65 -5.24
N SER A 51 -27.83 3.60 -6.03
CA SER A 51 -27.22 2.37 -5.52
C SER A 51 -25.78 2.57 -5.03
N PHE A 52 -25.00 3.47 -5.64
CA PHE A 52 -23.68 3.82 -5.11
C PHE A 52 -23.77 4.33 -3.66
N TYR A 53 -24.72 5.21 -3.37
CA TYR A 53 -24.88 5.79 -2.02
C TYR A 53 -25.34 4.79 -0.95
N GLU A 54 -25.77 3.58 -1.33
CA GLU A 54 -26.03 2.47 -0.38
C GLU A 54 -24.73 1.89 0.20
N TYR A 55 -23.57 2.13 -0.46
CA TYR A 55 -22.25 1.55 -0.14
C TYR A 55 -21.23 2.60 0.31
N PHE A 56 -21.22 3.77 -0.32
CA PHE A 56 -20.26 4.85 -0.08
C PHE A 56 -20.98 6.19 -0.01
N ALA A 57 -20.67 7.02 0.99
CA ALA A 57 -21.28 8.33 1.14
C ALA A 57 -20.77 9.35 0.10
N SER A 58 -19.57 9.13 -0.45
CA SER A 58 -18.94 10.03 -1.43
C SER A 58 -17.88 9.31 -2.28
N SER A 59 -17.44 9.96 -3.37
CA SER A 59 -16.26 9.49 -4.11
C SER A 59 -14.97 9.52 -3.29
N SER A 60 -14.85 10.43 -2.33
CA SER A 60 -13.70 10.47 -1.41
C SER A 60 -13.68 9.28 -0.44
N ASP A 61 -14.85 8.72 -0.09
CA ASP A 61 -14.90 7.54 0.79
C ASP A 61 -14.41 6.30 0.07
N ILE A 62 -14.81 6.09 -1.18
CA ILE A 62 -14.32 4.94 -1.97
C ILE A 62 -12.82 5.05 -2.25
N VAL A 63 -12.31 6.27 -2.50
CA VAL A 63 -10.85 6.51 -2.66
C VAL A 63 -10.10 6.18 -1.38
N ALA A 64 -10.57 6.65 -0.22
CA ALA A 64 -9.94 6.37 1.06
C ALA A 64 -9.88 4.86 1.37
N GLU A 65 -10.94 4.15 1.01
CA GLU A 65 -10.99 2.70 1.18
C GLU A 65 -10.00 1.99 0.25
N LEU A 66 -9.96 2.36 -1.05
CA LEU A 66 -8.97 1.81 -1.98
C LEU A 66 -7.54 1.98 -1.48
N ILE A 67 -7.18 3.19 -1.02
CA ILE A 67 -5.85 3.44 -0.46
C ILE A 67 -5.61 2.53 0.77
N THR A 68 -6.60 2.41 1.64
CA THR A 68 -6.47 1.61 2.86
C THR A 68 -6.30 0.12 2.55
N GLU A 69 -7.04 -0.41 1.59
CA GLU A 69 -6.93 -1.81 1.16
C GLU A 69 -5.59 -2.09 0.47
N GLU A 70 -5.13 -1.20 -0.42
CA GLU A 70 -3.81 -1.29 -1.04
C GLU A 70 -2.69 -1.31 0.00
N LEU A 71 -2.70 -0.35 0.92
CA LEU A 71 -1.68 -0.29 1.98
C LEU A 71 -1.72 -1.51 2.90
N LYS A 72 -2.90 -2.05 3.17
CA LYS A 72 -3.07 -3.26 3.98
C LYS A 72 -2.50 -4.50 3.27
N SER A 73 -2.82 -4.66 1.99
CA SER A 73 -2.30 -5.76 1.16
C SER A 73 -0.78 -5.70 1.05
N PHE A 74 -0.25 -4.51 0.82
CA PHE A 74 1.19 -4.29 0.75
C PHE A 74 1.88 -4.53 2.11
N SER A 75 1.29 -4.05 3.22
CA SER A 75 1.81 -4.32 4.56
C SER A 75 1.89 -5.82 4.84
N HIS A 76 0.84 -6.56 4.51
CA HIS A 76 0.80 -8.01 4.70
C HIS A 76 1.88 -8.74 3.87
N PHE A 77 2.03 -8.33 2.60
CA PHE A 77 3.09 -8.86 1.74
C PHE A 77 4.49 -8.65 2.34
N LEU A 78 4.77 -7.46 2.89
CA LEU A 78 6.06 -7.17 3.54
C LEU A 78 6.23 -7.93 4.86
N GLU A 79 5.15 -8.09 5.64
CA GLU A 79 5.16 -8.91 6.86
C GLU A 79 5.53 -10.36 6.57
N GLU A 80 4.97 -10.96 5.51
CA GLU A 80 5.31 -12.32 5.08
C GLU A 80 6.76 -12.44 4.61
N LYS A 81 7.27 -11.46 3.84
CA LYS A 81 8.67 -11.43 3.41
C LYS A 81 9.63 -11.44 4.61
N VAL A 82 9.37 -10.61 5.61
CA VAL A 82 10.19 -10.52 6.84
C VAL A 82 10.06 -11.79 7.70
N ALA A 83 8.86 -12.34 7.84
CA ALA A 83 8.62 -13.52 8.67
C ALA A 83 9.30 -14.80 8.15
N ASN A 84 9.55 -14.86 6.83
CA ASN A 84 10.23 -16.01 6.20
C ASN A 84 11.77 -15.88 6.20
N ALA A 85 12.32 -14.80 6.73
CA ALA A 85 13.77 -14.58 6.78
C ALA A 85 14.43 -15.41 7.90
N SER A 86 15.67 -15.86 7.66
CA SER A 86 16.41 -16.73 8.59
C SER A 86 17.16 -15.97 9.69
N ASP A 87 17.47 -14.70 9.46
CA ASP A 87 18.28 -13.85 10.33
C ASP A 87 17.90 -12.36 10.16
N PRO A 88 18.35 -11.46 11.08
CA PRO A 88 18.00 -10.05 11.01
C PRO A 88 18.44 -9.33 9.73
N ASP A 89 19.62 -9.64 9.19
CA ASP A 89 20.14 -9.02 7.98
C ASP A 89 19.26 -9.42 6.78
N SER A 90 18.91 -10.70 6.66
CA SER A 90 18.02 -11.20 5.61
C SER A 90 16.60 -10.67 5.74
N ALA A 91 16.11 -10.43 6.97
CA ALA A 91 14.80 -9.82 7.18
C ALA A 91 14.74 -8.37 6.67
N ILE A 92 15.77 -7.57 6.95
CA ILE A 92 15.89 -6.20 6.42
C ILE A 92 15.99 -6.22 4.90
N THR A 93 16.85 -7.09 4.35
CA THR A 93 17.03 -7.24 2.90
C THR A 93 15.71 -7.62 2.22
N SER A 94 15.01 -8.65 2.71
CA SER A 94 13.74 -9.11 2.13
C SER A 94 12.65 -8.04 2.15
N TRP A 95 12.65 -7.19 3.18
CA TRP A 95 11.71 -6.06 3.24
C TRP A 95 12.05 -5.00 2.17
N ILE A 96 13.34 -4.65 2.00
CA ILE A 96 13.80 -3.66 1.00
C ILE A 96 13.51 -4.18 -0.41
N GLU A 97 13.92 -5.41 -0.70
CA GLU A 97 13.66 -6.07 -1.98
C GLU A 97 12.17 -6.11 -2.28
N GLY A 98 11.36 -6.62 -1.35
CA GLY A 98 9.91 -6.68 -1.51
C GLY A 98 9.28 -5.31 -1.76
N SER A 99 9.75 -4.26 -1.07
CA SER A 99 9.26 -2.89 -1.26
C SER A 99 9.58 -2.36 -2.65
N LEU A 100 10.81 -2.53 -3.12
CA LEU A 100 11.27 -1.98 -4.40
C LEU A 100 10.84 -2.85 -5.60
N GLU A 101 10.73 -4.17 -5.45
CA GLU A 101 10.11 -5.06 -6.43
C GLU A 101 8.64 -4.69 -6.67
N TYR A 102 7.89 -4.38 -5.61
CA TYR A 102 6.50 -3.93 -5.70
C TYR A 102 6.36 -2.66 -6.55
N VAL A 103 7.35 -1.77 -6.45
CA VAL A 103 7.44 -0.57 -7.31
C VAL A 103 7.81 -0.94 -8.75
N ALA A 104 8.83 -1.75 -8.94
CA ALA A 104 9.34 -2.15 -10.25
C ALA A 104 8.28 -2.90 -11.09
N ASP A 105 7.47 -3.74 -10.43
CA ASP A 105 6.37 -4.48 -11.07
C ASP A 105 5.13 -3.60 -11.39
N GLY A 106 5.15 -2.32 -11.00
CA GLY A 106 4.02 -1.40 -11.23
C GLY A 106 2.84 -1.62 -10.29
N ARG A 107 2.92 -2.51 -9.31
CA ARG A 107 1.84 -2.77 -8.33
C ARG A 107 1.50 -1.54 -7.49
N HIS A 108 2.45 -0.63 -7.28
CA HIS A 108 2.25 0.63 -6.56
C HIS A 108 1.46 1.70 -7.34
N LEU A 109 1.19 1.49 -8.65
CA LEU A 109 0.62 2.53 -9.53
C LEU A 109 -0.77 2.99 -9.08
N LEU A 110 -1.59 2.10 -8.52
CA LEU A 110 -2.89 2.49 -7.98
C LEU A 110 -2.72 3.44 -6.78
N ALA A 111 -1.90 3.07 -5.80
CA ALA A 111 -1.61 3.91 -4.64
C ALA A 111 -1.02 5.26 -5.06
N LYS A 112 -0.12 5.27 -6.04
CA LYS A 112 0.47 6.48 -6.62
C LYS A 112 -0.58 7.36 -7.30
N ALA A 113 -1.45 6.79 -8.12
CA ALA A 113 -2.54 7.53 -8.77
C ALA A 113 -3.47 8.17 -7.74
N LEU A 114 -3.82 7.44 -6.68
CA LEU A 114 -4.70 7.91 -5.62
C LEU A 114 -4.04 8.96 -4.71
N SER A 115 -2.72 8.93 -4.54
CA SER A 115 -1.98 9.89 -3.70
C SER A 115 -1.99 11.32 -4.24
N ALA A 116 -2.33 11.51 -5.52
CA ALA A 116 -2.50 12.83 -6.13
C ALA A 116 -3.74 13.58 -5.62
N LEU A 117 -4.65 12.91 -4.89
CA LEU A 117 -5.81 13.54 -4.29
C LEU A 117 -5.48 14.08 -2.90
N GLU A 118 -5.80 15.34 -2.65
CA GLU A 118 -5.71 15.92 -1.32
C GLU A 118 -6.76 15.28 -0.40
N MET A 119 -6.27 14.59 0.63
CA MET A 119 -7.11 13.99 1.66
C MET A 119 -6.97 14.78 2.96
N SER A 120 -8.08 15.15 3.59
CA SER A 120 -8.07 15.93 4.83
C SER A 120 -8.64 15.16 6.02
N GLY A 121 -8.31 15.60 7.24
CA GLY A 121 -8.90 15.12 8.49
C GLY A 121 -8.56 13.66 8.83
N GLU A 122 -9.55 12.92 9.32
CA GLU A 122 -9.41 11.54 9.82
C GLU A 122 -8.89 10.56 8.75
N ARG A 123 -9.26 10.77 7.47
CA ARG A 123 -8.80 9.93 6.36
C ARG A 123 -7.29 10.03 6.15
N SER A 124 -6.73 11.23 6.21
CA SER A 124 -5.28 11.47 6.13
C SER A 124 -4.55 10.79 7.29
N GLN A 125 -5.12 10.82 8.51
CA GLN A 125 -4.54 10.15 9.67
C GLN A 125 -4.57 8.61 9.53
N ALA A 126 -5.66 8.05 9.00
CA ALA A 126 -5.77 6.61 8.75
C ALA A 126 -4.72 6.13 7.74
N ILE A 127 -4.51 6.86 6.64
CA ILE A 127 -3.49 6.57 5.64
C ILE A 127 -2.08 6.67 6.25
N ALA A 128 -1.80 7.72 7.03
CA ALA A 128 -0.51 7.87 7.71
C ALA A 128 -0.27 6.75 8.73
N HIS A 129 -1.32 6.27 9.40
CA HIS A 129 -1.22 5.12 10.29
C HIS A 129 -0.91 3.82 9.51
N ALA A 130 -1.57 3.60 8.39
CA ALA A 130 -1.32 2.44 7.54
C ALA A 130 0.13 2.45 6.98
N HIS A 131 0.65 3.59 6.55
CA HIS A 131 2.04 3.74 6.14
C HIS A 131 3.04 3.38 7.26
N ARG A 132 2.80 3.83 8.50
CA ARG A 132 3.66 3.46 9.63
C ARG A 132 3.66 1.96 9.91
N LYS A 133 2.53 1.27 9.67
CA LYS A 133 2.44 -0.19 9.84
C LYS A 133 3.36 -0.95 8.88
N MET A 134 3.64 -0.43 7.71
CA MET A 134 4.53 -1.08 6.74
C MET A 134 5.97 -1.24 7.27
N LEU A 135 6.42 -0.33 8.12
CA LEU A 135 7.74 -0.38 8.75
C LEU A 135 7.76 -1.20 10.04
N ALA A 136 6.60 -1.51 10.63
CA ALA A 136 6.52 -2.20 11.90
C ALA A 136 7.25 -3.56 11.94
N PRO A 137 7.21 -4.40 10.88
CA PRO A 137 7.91 -5.69 10.85
C PRO A 137 9.42 -5.57 11.08
N LEU A 138 10.03 -4.44 10.71
CA LEU A 138 11.47 -4.21 10.86
C LEU A 138 11.91 -3.98 12.30
N SER A 139 10.99 -3.68 13.22
CA SER A 139 11.34 -3.37 14.62
C SER A 139 12.00 -4.54 15.35
N THR A 140 11.60 -5.77 15.05
CA THR A 140 12.17 -6.97 15.67
C THR A 140 13.59 -7.28 15.17
N PRO A 141 13.85 -7.36 13.85
CA PRO A 141 15.21 -7.56 13.35
C PRO A 141 16.15 -6.42 13.74
N LEU A 142 15.73 -5.15 13.75
CA LEU A 142 16.57 -4.04 14.18
C LEU A 142 17.00 -4.16 15.66
N ARG A 143 16.08 -4.59 16.55
CA ARG A 143 16.46 -4.88 17.96
C ARG A 143 17.45 -6.04 18.05
N ALA A 144 17.25 -7.10 17.26
CA ALA A 144 18.15 -8.24 17.23
C ALA A 144 19.56 -7.88 16.72
N MET A 145 19.67 -6.87 15.85
CA MET A 145 20.96 -6.29 15.42
C MET A 145 21.61 -5.40 16.47
N GLY A 146 20.98 -5.13 17.62
CA GLY A 146 21.52 -4.26 18.66
C GLY A 146 21.36 -2.76 18.36
N ILE A 147 20.44 -2.37 17.48
CA ILE A 147 20.17 -0.96 17.17
C ILE A 147 19.52 -0.28 18.38
N ALA A 148 20.17 0.78 18.89
CA ALA A 148 19.70 1.48 20.09
C ALA A 148 18.48 2.39 19.79
N ASP A 149 18.52 3.15 18.69
CA ASP A 149 17.42 4.01 18.27
C ASP A 149 16.71 3.41 17.06
N ILE A 150 15.68 2.59 17.35
CA ILE A 150 14.84 1.95 16.33
C ILE A 150 14.09 2.98 15.49
N THR A 151 13.63 4.07 16.09
CA THR A 151 12.87 5.11 15.39
C THR A 151 13.75 5.78 14.33
N GLN A 152 14.97 6.15 14.70
CA GLN A 152 15.94 6.73 13.76
C GLN A 152 16.26 5.76 12.62
N ALA A 153 16.53 4.48 12.94
CA ALA A 153 16.83 3.46 11.94
C ALA A 153 15.67 3.28 10.94
N LEU A 154 14.41 3.20 11.42
CA LEU A 154 13.23 3.12 10.56
C LEU A 154 13.08 4.34 9.66
N MET A 155 13.36 5.54 10.16
CA MET A 155 13.33 6.77 9.35
C MET A 155 14.40 6.75 8.25
N LEU A 156 15.61 6.30 8.55
CA LEU A 156 16.71 6.21 7.58
C LEU A 156 16.41 5.15 6.51
N ILE A 157 15.90 3.97 6.90
CA ILE A 157 15.47 2.94 5.96
C ILE A 157 14.40 3.51 5.04
N HIS A 158 13.36 4.14 5.59
CA HIS A 158 12.26 4.69 4.81
C HIS A 158 12.75 5.76 3.82
N ALA A 159 13.55 6.73 4.27
CA ALA A 159 14.06 7.80 3.41
C ALA A 159 14.92 7.27 2.27
N THR A 160 15.77 6.27 2.54
CA THR A 160 16.63 5.65 1.52
C THR A 160 15.79 4.85 0.51
N THR A 161 14.85 4.05 0.99
CA THR A 161 13.94 3.26 0.13
C THR A 161 13.04 4.16 -0.72
N ASP A 162 12.53 5.26 -0.16
CA ASP A 162 11.74 6.25 -0.90
C ASP A 162 12.57 6.97 -2.00
N SER A 163 13.86 7.24 -1.74
CA SER A 163 14.76 7.75 -2.77
C SER A 163 14.97 6.73 -3.90
N ALA A 164 15.17 5.45 -3.56
CA ALA A 164 15.31 4.38 -4.54
C ALA A 164 14.03 4.19 -5.37
N THR A 165 12.86 4.27 -4.73
CA THR A 165 11.55 4.25 -5.41
C THR A 165 11.48 5.30 -6.51
N ARG A 166 11.80 6.56 -6.20
CA ARG A 166 11.79 7.64 -7.21
C ARG A 166 12.78 7.40 -8.36
N ARG A 167 13.91 6.79 -8.10
CA ARG A 167 14.90 6.45 -9.13
C ARG A 167 14.40 5.34 -10.05
N ILE A 168 13.78 4.29 -9.51
CA ILE A 168 13.15 3.22 -10.30
C ILE A 168 12.02 3.80 -11.15
N GLU A 169 11.17 4.64 -10.58
CA GLU A 169 10.08 5.32 -11.30
C GLU A 169 10.59 6.25 -12.41
N SER A 170 11.81 6.79 -12.27
CA SER A 170 12.45 7.59 -13.32
C SER A 170 13.15 6.76 -14.42
N GLY A 171 13.07 5.43 -14.36
CA GLY A 171 13.59 4.50 -15.35
C GLY A 171 14.97 3.93 -15.05
N VAL A 172 15.50 4.10 -13.81
CA VAL A 172 16.71 3.40 -13.39
C VAL A 172 16.43 1.90 -13.27
N ALA A 173 17.38 1.05 -13.69
CA ALA A 173 17.23 -0.39 -13.61
C ALA A 173 17.02 -0.84 -12.15
N ALA A 174 15.87 -1.48 -11.88
CA ALA A 174 15.45 -1.84 -10.54
C ALA A 174 16.44 -2.78 -9.85
N GLU A 175 16.97 -3.79 -10.55
CA GLU A 175 17.94 -4.75 -10.02
C GLU A 175 19.14 -4.06 -9.39
N ASN A 176 19.75 -3.11 -10.11
CA ASN A 176 20.91 -2.36 -9.65
C ASN A 176 20.58 -1.45 -8.47
N GLU A 177 19.40 -0.80 -8.50
CA GLU A 177 18.97 0.11 -7.46
C GLU A 177 18.62 -0.65 -6.17
N ILE A 178 17.98 -1.81 -6.28
CA ILE A 178 17.69 -2.70 -5.14
C ILE A 178 18.98 -3.16 -4.47
N ALA A 179 19.92 -3.70 -5.26
CA ALA A 179 21.20 -4.19 -4.74
C ALA A 179 21.99 -3.08 -4.02
N ALA A 180 22.08 -1.89 -4.62
CA ALA A 180 22.75 -0.74 -4.02
C ALA A 180 22.07 -0.27 -2.72
N THR A 181 20.74 -0.23 -2.70
CA THR A 181 19.94 0.18 -1.54
C THR A 181 20.13 -0.81 -0.38
N CYS A 182 20.06 -2.11 -0.64
CA CYS A 182 20.30 -3.14 0.37
C CYS A 182 21.72 -3.02 0.96
N ALA A 183 22.74 -2.92 0.11
CA ALA A 183 24.12 -2.79 0.55
C ALA A 183 24.34 -1.53 1.42
N PHE A 184 23.78 -0.39 1.00
CA PHE A 184 23.91 0.88 1.72
C PHE A 184 23.22 0.84 3.09
N ILE A 185 21.97 0.35 3.15
CA ILE A 185 21.20 0.26 4.40
C ILE A 185 21.86 -0.71 5.37
N LEU A 186 22.24 -1.92 4.92
CA LEU A 186 22.88 -2.91 5.80
C LEU A 186 24.21 -2.41 6.35
N ALA A 187 25.05 -1.75 5.53
CA ALA A 187 26.29 -1.17 5.99
C ALA A 187 26.06 -0.09 7.04
N GLY A 188 25.08 0.80 6.81
CA GLY A 188 24.69 1.83 7.76
C GLY A 188 24.17 1.26 9.08
N LEU A 189 23.30 0.24 9.05
CA LEU A 189 22.79 -0.42 10.25
C LEU A 189 23.89 -1.12 11.05
N LYS A 190 24.84 -1.79 10.39
CA LYS A 190 26.01 -2.38 11.05
C LYS A 190 26.90 -1.35 11.75
N ALA A 191 27.00 -0.17 11.21
CA ALA A 191 27.73 0.93 11.86
C ALA A 191 26.98 1.52 13.07
N LEU A 192 25.65 1.34 13.16
CA LEU A 192 24.81 1.77 14.28
C LEU A 192 24.63 0.68 15.35
N SER A 193 24.93 -0.58 15.03
CA SER A 193 24.89 -1.69 15.98
C SER A 193 26.03 -1.58 17.00
N ARG A 194 25.72 -1.78 18.28
CA ARG A 194 26.69 -1.73 19.40
C ARG A 194 27.03 -3.10 19.89
#